data_d60eaf576cc4a32b26f745cd1d04b504
#
_entry.id   d60eaf576cc4a32b26f745cd1d04b504
#
_cell.length_a   1.000
_cell.length_b   1.000
_cell.length_c   1.000
_cell.angle_alpha   90.00
_cell.angle_beta   90.00
_cell.angle_gamma   90.00
#
_symmetry.space_group_name_H-M   'P 1'
#
loop_
_entity.id
_entity.type
_entity.pdbx_description
1 polymer ?
#
loop_
_entity_poly.entity_id
_entity_poly.type
_entity_poly.pdbx_seq_one_letter_code
_entity_poly.pdbx_strand_id
1 'polypeptide(L)'
;KNFIQVGLRGPWPGPDGFEWMRNNGMRYHTMAEVEKRGWDAVMKHALAEAREGGKKIYISFDVDVLDPAFMPGTGTPVPGGLTMREAMPMVRRLCAENDLVGFEIVELDPMLDNTYRSALNANFIMHACLTGIAVRRKGITDPGFLAELTTEHMQPEAGIKGEKEGKNEKVDADYATGRKPGD
;
A
#
# COMPACT_ATOMS: atom_id res chain seq x y z
N LYS A 1 0.18 -6.74 23.66
CA LYS A 1 0.41 -6.91 22.21
C LYS A 1 -0.95 -6.78 21.52
N ASN A 2 -1.01 -5.97 20.51
CA ASN A 2 -2.22 -5.80 19.70
C ASN A 2 -2.06 -6.54 18.38
N PHE A 3 -3.13 -7.16 17.93
CA PHE A 3 -3.23 -7.83 16.65
C PHE A 3 -4.34 -7.14 15.85
N ILE A 4 -3.99 -6.61 14.68
CA ILE A 4 -4.90 -5.86 13.82
C ILE A 4 -4.86 -6.48 12.43
N GLN A 5 -6.01 -6.85 11.90
CA GLN A 5 -6.14 -7.30 10.51
C GLN A 5 -6.78 -6.19 9.66
N VAL A 6 -6.30 -6.03 8.44
CA VAL A 6 -6.86 -5.06 7.49
C VAL A 6 -7.04 -5.73 6.14
N GLY A 7 -8.22 -5.55 5.54
CA GLY A 7 -8.52 -6.06 4.20
C GLY A 7 -9.37 -7.31 4.16
N LEU A 8 -9.93 -7.74 5.27
CA LEU A 8 -10.82 -8.92 5.32
C LEU A 8 -12.01 -8.75 4.39
N ARG A 9 -12.27 -9.79 3.60
CA ARG A 9 -13.43 -9.90 2.69
C ARG A 9 -13.75 -11.35 2.40
N GLY A 10 -14.86 -11.57 1.72
CA GLY A 10 -15.32 -12.91 1.36
C GLY A 10 -16.09 -13.59 2.49
N PRO A 11 -16.26 -14.92 2.42
CA PRO A 11 -17.08 -15.68 3.35
C PRO A 11 -16.41 -16.00 4.70
N TRP A 12 -15.13 -15.72 4.84
CA TRP A 12 -14.35 -15.99 6.06
C TRP A 12 -13.77 -14.71 6.66
N PRO A 13 -13.70 -14.64 8.00
CA PRO A 13 -14.36 -15.53 8.94
C PRO A 13 -15.89 -15.34 8.91
N GLY A 14 -16.62 -16.38 9.27
CA GLY A 14 -18.08 -16.29 9.50
C GLY A 14 -18.42 -15.53 10.79
N PRO A 15 -19.72 -15.37 11.11
CA PRO A 15 -20.17 -14.62 12.30
C PRO A 15 -19.51 -15.08 13.60
N ASP A 16 -19.38 -16.39 13.78
CA ASP A 16 -18.76 -16.99 14.98
C ASP A 16 -17.26 -16.63 15.08
N GLY A 17 -16.57 -16.59 13.94
CA GLY A 17 -15.17 -16.17 13.88
C GLY A 17 -14.98 -14.70 14.25
N PHE A 18 -15.83 -13.83 13.74
CA PHE A 18 -15.83 -12.42 14.12
C PHE A 18 -16.15 -12.20 15.59
N GLU A 19 -17.07 -12.98 16.15
CA GLU A 19 -17.38 -12.94 17.59
C GLU A 19 -16.17 -13.38 18.41
N TRP A 20 -15.52 -14.49 18.02
CA TRP A 20 -14.33 -14.97 18.67
C TRP A 20 -13.20 -13.93 18.63
N MET A 21 -12.97 -13.28 17.48
CA MET A 21 -11.95 -12.23 17.35
C MET A 21 -12.22 -11.07 18.31
N ARG A 22 -13.46 -10.58 18.39
CA ARG A 22 -13.84 -9.53 19.31
C ARG A 22 -13.63 -9.93 20.78
N ASN A 23 -14.03 -11.14 21.15
CA ASN A 23 -13.91 -11.65 22.51
C ASN A 23 -12.44 -11.87 22.93
N ASN A 24 -11.53 -12.05 21.97
CA ASN A 24 -10.09 -12.21 22.21
C ASN A 24 -9.27 -10.93 21.94
N GLY A 25 -9.93 -9.79 21.77
CA GLY A 25 -9.25 -8.51 21.58
C GLY A 25 -8.54 -8.37 20.23
N MET A 26 -8.85 -9.22 19.24
CA MET A 26 -8.38 -9.05 17.88
C MET A 26 -9.23 -8.00 17.19
N ARG A 27 -8.57 -7.01 16.61
CA ARG A 27 -9.22 -5.93 15.86
C ARG A 27 -9.11 -6.19 14.37
N TYR A 28 -10.07 -5.72 13.60
CA TYR A 28 -10.07 -5.90 12.16
C TYR A 28 -10.77 -4.75 11.43
N HIS A 29 -10.31 -4.50 10.23
CA HIS A 29 -10.89 -3.55 9.29
C HIS A 29 -11.15 -4.27 7.97
N THR A 30 -12.41 -4.28 7.55
CA THR A 30 -12.83 -5.00 6.34
C THR A 30 -12.58 -4.17 5.08
N MET A 31 -12.56 -4.83 3.91
CA MET A 31 -12.53 -4.11 2.63
C MET A 31 -13.74 -3.20 2.43
N ALA A 32 -14.91 -3.58 2.95
CA ALA A 32 -16.09 -2.71 2.94
C ALA A 32 -15.89 -1.42 3.76
N GLU A 33 -15.14 -1.48 4.85
CA GLU A 33 -14.75 -0.29 5.59
C GLU A 33 -13.74 0.56 4.79
N VAL A 34 -12.78 -0.08 4.16
CA VAL A 34 -11.81 0.59 3.29
C VAL A 34 -12.49 1.31 2.13
N GLU A 35 -13.45 0.65 1.47
CA GLU A 35 -14.25 1.25 0.40
C GLU A 35 -15.00 2.51 0.88
N LYS A 36 -15.58 2.45 2.06
CA LYS A 36 -16.36 3.56 2.63
C LYS A 36 -15.51 4.73 3.12
N ARG A 37 -14.37 4.46 3.73
CA ARG A 37 -13.53 5.45 4.43
C ARG A 37 -12.27 5.86 3.67
N GLY A 38 -11.83 5.06 2.71
CA GLY A 38 -10.55 5.18 2.03
C GLY A 38 -9.40 4.55 2.81
N TRP A 39 -8.38 4.12 2.08
CA TRP A 39 -7.19 3.45 2.62
C TRP A 39 -6.46 4.26 3.68
N ASP A 40 -6.20 5.53 3.40
CA ASP A 40 -5.43 6.38 4.31
C ASP A 40 -6.08 6.51 5.67
N ALA A 41 -7.41 6.66 5.71
CA ALA A 41 -8.15 6.77 6.95
C ALA A 41 -8.14 5.46 7.75
N VAL A 42 -8.34 4.32 7.08
CA VAL A 42 -8.33 3.00 7.71
C VAL A 42 -6.93 2.66 8.22
N MET A 43 -5.89 2.85 7.42
CA MET A 43 -4.52 2.56 7.83
C MET A 43 -4.05 3.46 8.98
N LYS A 44 -4.41 4.73 8.96
CA LYS A 44 -4.13 5.63 10.07
C LYS A 44 -4.76 5.14 11.38
N HIS A 45 -6.00 4.65 11.30
CA HIS A 45 -6.72 4.11 12.44
C HIS A 45 -6.09 2.80 12.93
N ALA A 46 -5.87 1.82 12.04
CA ALA A 46 -5.25 0.54 12.35
C ALA A 46 -3.86 0.69 12.96
N LEU A 47 -3.04 1.62 12.45
CA LEU A 47 -1.73 1.93 13.03
C LEU A 47 -1.83 2.57 14.42
N ALA A 48 -2.81 3.43 14.66
CA ALA A 48 -3.04 3.99 15.99
C ALA A 48 -3.36 2.88 17.00
N GLU A 49 -4.25 1.96 16.63
CA GLU A 49 -4.60 0.79 17.43
C GLU A 49 -3.40 -0.14 17.67
N ALA A 50 -2.60 -0.42 16.64
CA ALA A 50 -1.41 -1.25 16.76
C ALA A 50 -0.39 -0.64 17.73
N ARG A 51 -0.22 0.68 17.69
CA ARG A 51 0.71 1.44 18.55
C ARG A 51 0.28 1.53 20.02
N GLU A 52 -0.98 1.27 20.34
CA GLU A 52 -1.43 1.14 21.76
C GLU A 52 -0.65 0.01 22.48
N GLY A 53 -0.24 -1.03 21.77
CA GLY A 53 0.56 -2.15 22.29
C GLY A 53 2.06 -1.88 22.37
N GLY A 54 2.53 -0.74 21.85
CA GLY A 54 3.95 -0.36 21.78
C GLY A 54 4.31 0.28 20.44
N LYS A 55 5.52 0.86 20.38
CA LYS A 55 5.98 1.59 19.17
C LYS A 55 6.52 0.68 18.06
N LYS A 56 6.84 -0.58 18.37
CA LYS A 56 7.43 -1.53 17.42
C LYS A 56 6.35 -2.32 16.73
N ILE A 57 6.42 -2.41 15.41
CA ILE A 57 5.43 -3.05 14.56
C ILE A 57 6.07 -4.25 13.84
N TYR A 58 5.36 -5.36 13.82
CA TYR A 58 5.59 -6.49 12.93
C TYR A 58 4.50 -6.51 11.87
N ILE A 59 4.86 -6.69 10.62
CA ILE A 59 3.92 -6.73 9.49
C ILE A 59 3.95 -8.12 8.87
N SER A 60 2.82 -8.80 8.87
CA SER A 60 2.57 -9.98 8.06
C SER A 60 1.73 -9.52 6.86
N PHE A 61 2.34 -9.57 5.68
CA PHE A 61 1.67 -9.23 4.44
C PHE A 61 1.17 -10.50 3.78
N ASP A 62 -0.11 -10.75 3.94
CA ASP A 62 -0.78 -11.82 3.25
C ASP A 62 -1.06 -11.38 1.80
N VAL A 63 -0.56 -12.15 0.83
CA VAL A 63 -0.66 -11.76 -0.57
C VAL A 63 -2.10 -11.82 -1.09
N ASP A 64 -2.97 -12.58 -0.44
CA ASP A 64 -4.37 -12.68 -0.82
C ASP A 64 -5.18 -11.41 -0.50
N VAL A 65 -4.63 -10.45 0.24
CA VAL A 65 -5.20 -9.10 0.36
C VAL A 65 -5.29 -8.39 -1.00
N LEU A 66 -4.44 -8.78 -1.94
CA LEU A 66 -4.49 -8.31 -3.32
C LEU A 66 -5.65 -8.95 -4.08
N ASP A 67 -6.19 -8.20 -5.04
CA ASP A 67 -7.20 -8.74 -5.94
C ASP A 67 -6.61 -9.87 -6.79
N PRO A 68 -7.36 -10.96 -7.07
CA PRO A 68 -6.91 -12.07 -7.90
C PRO A 68 -6.43 -11.67 -9.32
N ALA A 69 -6.86 -10.51 -9.82
CA ALA A 69 -6.34 -9.96 -11.07
C ALA A 69 -4.84 -9.65 -11.00
N PHE A 70 -4.33 -9.39 -9.79
CA PHE A 70 -2.90 -9.11 -9.53
C PHE A 70 -2.19 -10.26 -8.84
N MET A 71 -2.92 -11.07 -8.07
CA MET A 71 -2.38 -12.14 -7.24
C MET A 71 -3.18 -13.45 -7.42
N PRO A 72 -3.10 -14.10 -8.59
CA PRO A 72 -3.77 -15.39 -8.78
C PRO A 72 -3.07 -16.56 -8.06
N GLY A 73 -1.77 -16.42 -7.72
CA GLY A 73 -0.97 -17.47 -7.08
C GLY A 73 -1.08 -17.44 -5.55
N THR A 74 -2.25 -17.75 -5.04
CA THR A 74 -2.54 -17.89 -3.61
C THR A 74 -3.63 -18.94 -3.40
N GLY A 75 -3.71 -19.52 -2.19
CA GLY A 75 -4.63 -20.60 -1.87
C GLY A 75 -6.09 -20.17 -1.78
N THR A 76 -6.35 -18.95 -1.33
CA THR A 76 -7.71 -18.44 -1.05
C THR A 76 -7.98 -17.08 -1.72
N PRO A 77 -7.93 -17.02 -3.07
CA PRO A 77 -8.15 -15.77 -3.79
C PRO A 77 -9.60 -15.30 -3.66
N VAL A 78 -9.82 -14.06 -3.26
CA VAL A 78 -11.15 -13.43 -3.16
C VAL A 78 -11.16 -12.12 -3.94
N PRO A 79 -12.11 -11.92 -4.89
CA PRO A 79 -12.26 -10.65 -5.61
C PRO A 79 -12.54 -9.46 -4.70
N GLY A 80 -12.23 -8.26 -5.20
CA GLY A 80 -12.42 -7.02 -4.45
C GLY A 80 -11.27 -6.71 -3.49
N GLY A 81 -10.08 -7.25 -3.78
CA GLY A 81 -8.86 -6.93 -3.05
C GLY A 81 -8.16 -5.67 -3.54
N LEU A 82 -6.96 -5.42 -3.00
CA LEU A 82 -6.10 -4.31 -3.41
C LEU A 82 -5.52 -4.49 -4.81
N THR A 83 -5.36 -3.38 -5.49
CA THR A 83 -4.47 -3.31 -6.64
C THR A 83 -3.02 -3.15 -6.19
N MET A 84 -2.07 -3.49 -7.07
CA MET A 84 -0.64 -3.21 -6.81
C MET A 84 -0.34 -1.71 -6.67
N ARG A 85 -1.10 -0.87 -7.37
CA ARG A 85 -0.99 0.59 -7.27
C ARG A 85 -1.32 1.11 -5.87
N GLU A 86 -2.22 0.45 -5.16
CA GLU A 86 -2.58 0.78 -3.78
C GLU A 86 -1.62 0.14 -2.78
N ALA A 87 -1.29 -1.13 -2.98
CA ALA A 87 -0.49 -1.91 -2.04
C ALA A 87 0.96 -1.43 -1.93
N MET A 88 1.63 -1.13 -3.06
CA MET A 88 3.05 -0.74 -3.04
C MET A 88 3.31 0.56 -2.25
N PRO A 89 2.62 1.69 -2.51
CA PRO A 89 2.83 2.90 -1.71
C PRO A 89 2.41 2.69 -0.25
N MET A 90 1.36 1.92 0.02
CA MET A 90 0.92 1.60 1.37
C MET A 90 2.02 0.85 2.15
N VAL A 91 2.59 -0.22 1.60
CA VAL A 91 3.66 -0.98 2.25
C VAL A 91 4.88 -0.11 2.48
N ARG A 92 5.28 0.69 1.50
CA ARG A 92 6.40 1.62 1.64
C ARG A 92 6.19 2.61 2.79
N ARG A 93 5.01 3.20 2.90
CA ARG A 93 4.65 4.11 4.00
C ARG A 93 4.64 3.39 5.35
N LEU A 94 4.02 2.21 5.43
CA LEU A 94 4.02 1.41 6.66
C LEU A 94 5.44 1.18 7.18
N CYS A 95 6.38 0.86 6.30
CA CYS A 95 7.78 0.62 6.67
C CYS A 95 8.57 1.91 6.95
N ALA A 96 8.23 3.03 6.32
CA ALA A 96 8.88 4.31 6.56
C ALA A 96 8.40 4.99 7.85
N GLU A 97 7.11 4.92 8.14
CA GLU A 97 6.48 5.63 9.26
C GLU A 97 6.60 4.89 10.61
N ASN A 98 7.01 3.62 10.60
CA ASN A 98 7.02 2.79 11.79
C ASN A 98 8.40 2.20 12.11
N ASP A 99 8.64 1.94 13.40
CA ASP A 99 9.77 1.14 13.87
C ASP A 99 9.46 -0.34 13.65
N LEU A 100 9.90 -0.84 12.49
CA LEU A 100 9.62 -2.19 12.04
C LEU A 100 10.59 -3.18 12.66
N VAL A 101 10.08 -4.22 13.33
CA VAL A 101 10.88 -5.32 13.88
C VAL A 101 10.90 -6.56 13.00
N GLY A 102 9.97 -6.66 12.07
CA GLY A 102 9.93 -7.74 11.10
C GLY A 102 8.87 -7.48 10.03
N PHE A 103 9.09 -8.09 8.88
CA PHE A 103 8.17 -8.10 7.74
C PHE A 103 8.23 -9.48 7.10
N GLU A 104 7.09 -10.06 6.85
CA GLU A 104 6.97 -11.30 6.09
C GLU A 104 5.95 -11.16 4.98
N ILE A 105 6.09 -11.97 3.96
CA ILE A 105 5.09 -12.18 2.90
C ILE A 105 4.64 -13.62 3.01
N VAL A 106 3.35 -13.84 3.14
CA VAL A 106 2.75 -15.16 3.34
C VAL A 106 1.71 -15.46 2.27
N GLU A 107 1.27 -16.71 2.21
CA GLU A 107 0.23 -17.24 1.30
C GLU A 107 0.60 -17.19 -0.20
N LEU A 108 1.84 -16.92 -0.56
CA LEU A 108 2.30 -16.97 -1.95
C LEU A 108 2.50 -18.42 -2.40
N ASP A 109 1.70 -18.87 -3.36
CA ASP A 109 1.88 -20.14 -4.06
C ASP A 109 2.10 -19.92 -5.57
N PRO A 110 3.36 -19.83 -6.02
CA PRO A 110 3.68 -19.63 -7.42
C PRO A 110 3.22 -20.77 -8.34
N MET A 111 2.94 -21.95 -7.80
CA MET A 111 2.47 -23.09 -8.59
C MET A 111 1.02 -22.93 -9.07
N LEU A 112 0.26 -22.07 -8.42
CA LEU A 112 -1.10 -21.71 -8.84
C LEU A 112 -1.15 -20.61 -9.90
N ASP A 113 0.01 -20.04 -10.27
CA ASP A 113 0.09 -18.93 -11.22
C ASP A 113 1.08 -19.23 -12.35
N ASN A 114 0.55 -19.68 -13.49
CA ASN A 114 1.34 -19.94 -14.69
C ASN A 114 1.76 -18.66 -15.46
N THR A 115 1.38 -17.48 -14.96
CA THR A 115 1.70 -16.19 -15.60
C THR A 115 2.91 -15.49 -14.99
N TYR A 116 3.53 -16.05 -13.94
CA TYR A 116 4.62 -15.44 -13.17
C TYR A 116 4.25 -14.12 -12.45
N ARG A 117 3.03 -13.66 -12.57
CA ARG A 117 2.55 -12.37 -12.05
C ARG A 117 2.63 -12.29 -10.54
N SER A 118 2.23 -13.36 -9.85
CA SER A 118 2.18 -13.39 -8.39
C SER A 118 3.57 -13.27 -7.77
N ALA A 119 4.54 -14.04 -8.27
CA ALA A 119 5.92 -13.96 -7.82
C ALA A 119 6.52 -12.57 -8.10
N LEU A 120 6.25 -12.00 -9.28
CA LEU A 120 6.69 -10.66 -9.64
C LEU A 120 6.10 -9.60 -8.70
N ASN A 121 4.79 -9.66 -8.45
CA ASN A 121 4.11 -8.70 -7.59
C ASN A 121 4.56 -8.81 -6.12
N ALA A 122 4.73 -10.02 -5.59
CA ALA A 122 5.30 -10.24 -4.26
C ALA A 122 6.71 -9.64 -4.14
N ASN A 123 7.56 -9.81 -5.17
CA ASN A 123 8.87 -9.18 -5.22
C ASN A 123 8.78 -7.64 -5.15
N PHE A 124 7.85 -7.00 -5.86
CA PHE A 124 7.66 -5.56 -5.79
C PHE A 124 7.13 -5.10 -4.41
N ILE A 125 6.31 -5.87 -3.73
CA ILE A 125 5.93 -5.61 -2.34
C ILE A 125 7.16 -5.64 -1.42
N MET A 126 8.04 -6.62 -1.58
CA MET A 126 9.30 -6.67 -0.82
C MET A 126 10.19 -5.45 -1.11
N HIS A 127 10.31 -5.04 -2.36
CA HIS A 127 11.04 -3.83 -2.73
C HIS A 127 10.43 -2.56 -2.10
N ALA A 128 9.10 -2.47 -2.05
CA ALA A 128 8.41 -1.36 -1.39
C ALA A 128 8.74 -1.32 0.12
N CYS A 129 8.76 -2.48 0.80
CA CYS A 129 9.17 -2.60 2.19
C CYS A 129 10.62 -2.12 2.39
N LEU A 130 11.57 -2.66 1.61
CA LEU A 130 12.99 -2.29 1.71
C LEU A 130 13.22 -0.80 1.45
N THR A 131 12.50 -0.23 0.49
CA THR A 131 12.53 1.20 0.20
C THR A 131 12.07 2.01 1.43
N GLY A 132 10.94 1.63 2.03
CA GLY A 132 10.43 2.28 3.24
C GLY A 132 11.44 2.24 4.39
N ILE A 133 12.06 1.07 4.63
CA ILE A 133 13.10 0.92 5.66
C ILE A 133 14.33 1.81 5.35
N ALA A 134 14.77 1.85 4.10
CA ALA A 134 15.92 2.66 3.69
C ALA A 134 15.65 4.16 3.87
N VAL A 135 14.46 4.61 3.49
CA VAL A 135 14.01 6.01 3.65
C VAL A 135 13.95 6.38 5.14
N ARG A 136 13.36 5.52 5.97
CA ARG A 136 13.33 5.72 7.43
C ARG A 136 14.73 5.83 8.04
N ARG A 137 15.68 4.97 7.63
CA ARG A 137 17.07 5.02 8.12
C ARG A 137 17.78 6.33 7.78
N LYS A 138 17.32 7.04 6.75
CA LYS A 138 17.78 8.40 6.40
C LYS A 138 17.05 9.50 7.18
N GLY A 139 16.20 9.14 8.13
CA GLY A 139 15.43 10.10 8.92
C GLY A 139 14.19 10.66 8.21
N ILE A 140 13.86 10.16 7.03
CA ILE A 140 12.71 10.60 6.24
C ILE A 140 11.52 9.73 6.63
N THR A 141 10.60 10.29 7.39
CA THR A 141 9.40 9.59 7.91
C THR A 141 8.09 10.27 7.55
N ASP A 142 8.16 11.36 6.78
CA ASP A 142 6.99 12.09 6.33
C ASP A 142 6.35 11.36 5.14
N PRO A 143 5.06 10.99 5.23
CA PRO A 143 4.32 10.39 4.12
C PRO A 143 4.30 11.26 2.86
N GLY A 144 4.23 12.59 3.02
CA GLY A 144 4.23 13.55 1.93
C GLY A 144 5.50 13.46 1.08
N PHE A 145 6.64 13.30 1.73
CA PHE A 145 7.92 13.16 1.02
C PHE A 145 7.93 11.97 0.05
N LEU A 146 7.33 10.85 0.41
CA LEU A 146 7.27 9.66 -0.48
C LEU A 146 6.39 9.91 -1.70
N ALA A 147 5.32 10.69 -1.56
CA ALA A 147 4.48 11.09 -2.67
C ALA A 147 5.22 12.06 -3.61
N GLU A 148 5.90 13.05 -3.06
CA GLU A 148 6.72 14.00 -3.82
C GLU A 148 7.85 13.32 -4.59
N LEU A 149 8.60 12.42 -3.94
CA LEU A 149 9.64 11.63 -4.59
C LEU A 149 9.12 10.86 -5.80
N THR A 150 7.97 10.23 -5.66
CA THR A 150 7.37 9.47 -6.75
C THR A 150 6.97 10.38 -7.91
N THR A 151 6.52 11.58 -7.60
CA THR A 151 6.09 12.57 -8.59
C THR A 151 7.29 13.21 -9.30
N GLU A 152 8.30 13.63 -8.57
CA GLU A 152 9.50 14.27 -9.14
C GLU A 152 10.27 13.37 -10.11
N HIS A 153 10.30 12.07 -9.85
CA HIS A 153 10.96 11.13 -10.75
C HIS A 153 10.17 10.80 -12.01
N MET A 154 8.90 11.09 -12.04
CA MET A 154 8.00 10.65 -13.11
C MET A 154 7.53 11.79 -14.02
N GLN A 155 7.75 13.04 -13.62
CA GLN A 155 7.23 14.20 -14.35
C GLN A 155 8.36 15.21 -14.63
N PRO A 156 8.36 15.87 -15.78
CA PRO A 156 9.20 17.04 -15.98
C PRO A 156 8.90 18.10 -14.91
N GLU A 157 9.93 18.77 -14.39
CA GLU A 157 9.76 19.80 -13.35
C GLU A 157 8.70 20.84 -13.69
N ALA A 158 8.57 21.17 -14.97
CA ALA A 158 7.60 22.15 -15.46
C ALA A 158 6.14 21.69 -15.28
N GLY A 159 5.87 20.38 -15.32
CA GLY A 159 4.50 19.86 -15.17
C GLY A 159 4.06 19.68 -13.72
N ILE A 160 5.01 19.71 -12.77
CA ILE A 160 4.72 19.47 -11.36
C ILE A 160 4.61 20.78 -10.57
N LYS A 161 5.43 21.74 -10.91
CA LYS A 161 5.48 23.04 -10.23
C LYS A 161 4.43 24.02 -10.77
N GLY A 162 3.18 23.55 -10.93
CA GLY A 162 2.03 24.36 -11.32
C GLY A 162 1.71 25.54 -10.42
N GLU A 163 2.54 25.80 -9.43
CA GLU A 163 2.36 26.88 -8.48
C GLU A 163 3.07 28.19 -8.86
N LYS A 164 3.82 28.20 -9.96
CA LYS A 164 4.39 29.47 -10.46
C LYS A 164 3.58 29.90 -11.68
N GLU A 165 2.58 30.73 -11.38
CA GLU A 165 1.75 31.42 -12.35
C GLU A 165 2.51 31.86 -13.59
N GLY A 166 2.00 31.52 -14.75
CA GLY A 166 2.42 32.06 -16.05
C GLY A 166 3.50 31.32 -16.82
N LYS A 167 4.30 30.45 -16.19
CA LYS A 167 5.30 29.64 -16.92
C LYS A 167 4.77 28.25 -17.28
N ASN A 168 3.79 27.77 -16.54
CA ASN A 168 3.24 26.43 -16.73
C ASN A 168 2.16 26.35 -17.78
N GLU A 169 1.35 27.40 -17.95
CA GLU A 169 0.35 27.42 -19.02
C GLU A 169 0.96 27.17 -20.41
N LYS A 170 2.16 27.70 -20.65
CA LYS A 170 2.84 27.55 -21.94
C LYS A 170 3.42 26.14 -22.10
N VAL A 171 3.97 25.55 -21.02
CA VAL A 171 4.52 24.20 -21.04
C VAL A 171 3.44 23.15 -21.12
N ASP A 172 2.34 23.34 -20.41
CA ASP A 172 1.18 22.42 -20.46
C ASP A 172 0.51 22.44 -21.82
N ALA A 173 0.43 23.63 -22.44
CA ALA A 173 -0.10 23.77 -23.79
C ALA A 173 0.79 23.09 -24.84
N ASP A 174 2.13 23.24 -24.73
CA ASP A 174 3.08 22.62 -25.63
C ASP A 174 3.12 21.09 -25.45
N TYR A 175 2.98 20.61 -24.21
CA TYR A 175 2.91 19.19 -23.93
C TYR A 175 1.59 18.55 -24.44
N ALA A 176 0.47 19.24 -24.24
CA ALA A 176 -0.83 18.78 -24.72
C ALA A 176 -0.95 18.79 -26.25
N THR A 177 -0.22 19.67 -26.93
CA THR A 177 -0.24 19.81 -28.40
C THR A 177 0.87 19.04 -29.11
N GLY A 178 1.81 18.45 -28.37
CA GLY A 178 2.96 17.73 -28.92
C GLY A 178 3.94 18.62 -29.70
N ARG A 179 3.87 19.94 -29.55
CA ARG A 179 4.82 20.87 -30.16
C ARG A 179 6.13 20.93 -29.38
N LYS A 180 7.23 20.95 -30.10
CA LYS A 180 8.54 21.15 -29.48
C LYS A 180 8.71 22.64 -29.12
N PRO A 181 9.39 22.97 -28.02
CA PRO A 181 9.69 24.35 -27.70
C PRO A 181 10.49 24.98 -28.84
N GLY A 182 9.89 25.93 -29.55
CA GLY A 182 10.56 26.68 -30.62
C GLY A 182 10.02 26.44 -32.05
N ASP A 183 8.92 25.68 -32.23
CA ASP A 183 8.20 25.58 -33.52
C ASP A 183 7.19 26.69 -33.70
#